data_d7388fee309d5540939b708aa0706f2e
#
_entry.id   d7388fee309d5540939b708aa0706f2e
#
_cell.length_a   1.000
_cell.length_b   1.000
_cell.length_c   1.000
_cell.angle_alpha   90.00
_cell.angle_beta   90.00
_cell.angle_gamma   90.00
#
_symmetry.space_group_name_H-M   'P 1'
#
loop_
_entity.id
_entity.type
_entity.pdbx_description
1 polymer ?
#
loop_
_entity_poly.entity_id
_entity_poly.type
_entity_poly.pdbx_seq_one_letter_code
_entity_poly.pdbx_strand_id
1 'polypeptide(L)'
;MKGLLAKDTTLMSIIILAIILIYASFSWLCPIMIDDYMFWDKYLTANNGSILPSLSGYCNYVRDLWLYENGRLANMLCAPVVLWMPKLAWAIILAVIICAIYLSAASLVNGSRPVSPLLLMSVWICCILLLPWHDYSSLMLIDYALNYFPSTLLTLATIWAAYRIGSGRRFRNARYCLIIFVAFLTGVFHEGFSMPLLAALSVIAATRRFSMPGQW
;
A
#
# COMPACT_ATOMS: atom_id res chain seq x y z
N MET A 1 -0.76 30.13 21.18
CA MET A 1 -1.21 28.81 20.73
C MET A 1 -1.67 28.74 19.27
N LYS A 2 -2.59 29.62 18.78
CA LYS A 2 -3.06 29.57 17.36
C LYS A 2 -1.94 29.70 16.33
N GLY A 3 -0.91 30.50 16.54
CA GLY A 3 0.20 30.67 15.60
C GLY A 3 1.16 29.48 15.52
N LEU A 4 1.36 28.72 16.59
CA LEU A 4 2.16 27.49 16.58
C LEU A 4 1.44 26.36 15.83
N LEU A 5 0.15 26.18 16.07
CA LEU A 5 -0.65 25.18 15.35
C LEU A 5 -0.70 25.44 13.84
N ALA A 6 -0.77 26.71 13.42
CA ALA A 6 -0.74 27.07 12.01
C ALA A 6 0.62 26.74 11.35
N LYS A 7 1.74 26.96 12.05
CA LYS A 7 3.10 26.62 11.57
C LYS A 7 3.26 25.11 11.38
N ASP A 8 2.78 24.32 12.34
CA ASP A 8 2.86 22.86 12.26
C ASP A 8 2.05 22.29 11.08
N THR A 9 0.87 22.86 10.83
CA THR A 9 0.03 22.43 9.70
C THR A 9 0.69 22.78 8.35
N THR A 10 1.27 23.97 8.23
CA THR A 10 1.97 24.38 7.00
C THR A 10 3.18 23.51 6.75
N LEU A 11 4.00 23.25 7.78
CA LEU A 11 5.18 22.39 7.65
C LEU A 11 4.79 20.94 7.28
N MET A 12 3.72 20.42 7.89
CA MET A 12 3.18 19.09 7.52
C MET A 12 2.79 19.04 6.04
N SER A 13 2.07 20.04 5.54
CA SER A 13 1.67 20.10 4.14
C SER A 13 2.87 20.17 3.19
N ILE A 14 3.91 20.92 3.54
CA ILE A 14 5.14 21.01 2.76
C ILE A 14 5.84 19.64 2.70
N ILE A 15 5.96 18.94 3.81
CA ILE A 15 6.60 17.60 3.86
C ILE A 15 5.81 16.60 3.01
N ILE A 16 4.49 16.57 3.16
CA ILE A 16 3.62 15.70 2.36
C ILE A 16 3.80 16.00 0.86
N LEU A 17 3.76 17.26 0.48
CA LEU A 17 3.93 17.66 -0.92
C LEU A 17 5.33 17.26 -1.44
N ALA A 18 6.37 17.44 -0.63
CA ALA A 18 7.74 17.04 -1.00
C ALA A 18 7.85 15.54 -1.23
N ILE A 19 7.26 14.71 -0.34
CA ILE A 19 7.22 13.26 -0.50
C ILE A 19 6.52 12.91 -1.82
N ILE A 20 5.33 13.47 -2.07
CA ILE A 20 4.57 13.17 -3.28
C ILE A 20 5.36 13.57 -4.53
N LEU A 21 5.94 14.76 -4.58
CA LEU A 21 6.70 15.23 -5.73
C LEU A 21 7.93 14.37 -5.99
N ILE A 22 8.68 13.99 -4.98
CA ILE A 22 9.87 13.15 -5.11
C ILE A 22 9.50 11.78 -5.67
N TYR A 23 8.53 11.08 -5.07
CA TYR A 23 8.17 9.73 -5.52
C TYR A 23 7.42 9.72 -6.85
N ALA A 24 6.60 10.74 -7.14
CA ALA A 24 6.01 10.91 -8.47
C ALA A 24 7.08 11.13 -9.53
N SER A 25 8.12 11.92 -9.25
CA SER A 25 9.25 12.13 -10.17
C SER A 25 10.02 10.84 -10.40
N PHE A 26 10.32 10.07 -9.35
CA PHE A 26 11.00 8.78 -9.50
C PHE A 26 10.18 7.80 -10.33
N SER A 27 8.89 7.65 -10.03
CA SER A 27 8.01 6.77 -10.80
C SER A 27 7.82 7.24 -12.25
N TRP A 28 7.76 8.56 -12.49
CA TRP A 28 7.68 9.12 -13.84
C TRP A 28 8.93 8.85 -14.67
N LEU A 29 10.11 8.96 -14.06
CA LEU A 29 11.40 8.74 -14.71
C LEU A 29 11.72 7.26 -14.87
N CYS A 30 11.15 6.37 -14.04
CA CYS A 30 11.37 4.95 -14.14
C CYS A 30 10.82 4.42 -15.47
N PRO A 31 11.62 3.72 -16.30
CA PRO A 31 11.14 3.14 -17.54
C PRO A 31 10.20 1.96 -17.27
N ILE A 32 9.38 1.61 -18.25
CA ILE A 32 8.72 0.31 -18.32
C ILE A 32 9.80 -0.74 -18.57
N MET A 33 9.85 -1.80 -17.80
CA MET A 33 10.92 -2.80 -17.86
C MET A 33 10.37 -4.23 -17.98
N ILE A 34 11.26 -5.20 -17.94
CA ILE A 34 11.07 -6.61 -18.29
C ILE A 34 9.76 -7.20 -17.75
N ASP A 35 9.50 -7.08 -16.46
CA ASP A 35 8.30 -7.69 -15.85
C ASP A 35 7.01 -6.97 -16.28
N ASP A 36 7.06 -5.65 -16.45
CA ASP A 36 5.92 -4.88 -16.96
C ASP A 36 5.56 -5.32 -18.39
N TYR A 37 6.57 -5.59 -19.23
CA TYR A 37 6.36 -6.10 -20.59
C TYR A 37 5.82 -7.53 -20.59
N MET A 38 6.17 -8.35 -19.61
CA MET A 38 5.62 -9.71 -19.48
C MET A 38 4.10 -9.66 -19.28
N PHE A 39 3.59 -8.77 -18.41
CA PHE A 39 2.15 -8.61 -18.22
C PHE A 39 1.45 -7.99 -19.44
N TRP A 40 2.13 -7.10 -20.14
CA TRP A 40 1.65 -6.59 -21.42
C TRP A 40 1.46 -7.74 -22.44
N ASP A 41 2.49 -8.56 -22.64
CA ASP A 41 2.45 -9.67 -23.59
C ASP A 41 1.38 -10.70 -23.24
N LYS A 42 1.24 -11.05 -21.96
CA LYS A 42 0.17 -11.92 -21.48
C LYS A 42 -1.22 -11.37 -21.79
N TYR A 43 -1.42 -10.07 -21.62
CA TYR A 43 -2.69 -9.46 -22.00
C TYR A 43 -2.92 -9.51 -23.51
N LEU A 44 -1.92 -9.20 -24.33
CA LEU A 44 -2.02 -9.29 -25.79
C LEU A 44 -2.41 -10.72 -26.22
N THR A 45 -1.75 -11.72 -25.66
CA THR A 45 -2.06 -13.12 -25.94
C THR A 45 -3.50 -13.46 -25.57
N ALA A 46 -3.97 -13.04 -24.41
CA ALA A 46 -5.34 -13.27 -23.94
C ALA A 46 -6.41 -12.52 -24.75
N ASN A 47 -6.01 -11.42 -25.40
CA ASN A 47 -6.88 -10.53 -26.19
C ASN A 47 -6.65 -10.60 -27.71
N ASN A 48 -6.19 -11.75 -28.22
CA ASN A 48 -5.97 -12.01 -29.65
C ASN A 48 -5.03 -10.97 -30.33
N GLY A 49 -4.00 -10.52 -29.63
CA GLY A 49 -3.01 -9.56 -30.13
C GLY A 49 -3.47 -8.09 -30.08
N SER A 50 -4.64 -7.79 -29.54
CA SER A 50 -5.16 -6.42 -29.47
C SER A 50 -4.77 -5.73 -28.15
N ILE A 51 -4.26 -4.51 -28.24
CA ILE A 51 -3.98 -3.63 -27.07
C ILE A 51 -5.26 -2.91 -26.58
N LEU A 52 -6.33 -2.94 -27.35
CA LEU A 52 -7.56 -2.22 -26.99
C LEU A 52 -8.23 -2.88 -25.78
N PRO A 53 -8.85 -2.09 -24.88
CA PRO A 53 -9.60 -2.63 -23.78
C PRO A 53 -10.73 -3.53 -24.26
N SER A 54 -10.78 -4.76 -23.76
CA SER A 54 -11.83 -5.73 -24.03
C SER A 54 -12.17 -6.48 -22.76
N LEU A 55 -13.46 -6.56 -22.43
CA LEU A 55 -13.90 -7.29 -21.25
C LEU A 55 -13.56 -8.77 -21.36
N SER A 56 -13.76 -9.38 -22.53
CA SER A 56 -13.43 -10.79 -22.79
C SER A 56 -11.92 -11.03 -22.70
N GLY A 57 -11.11 -10.15 -23.30
CA GLY A 57 -9.66 -10.23 -23.22
C GLY A 57 -9.16 -10.10 -21.78
N TYR A 58 -9.73 -9.17 -21.00
CA TYR A 58 -9.38 -9.01 -19.60
C TYR A 58 -9.80 -10.21 -18.75
N CYS A 59 -11.00 -10.77 -18.96
CA CYS A 59 -11.42 -11.97 -18.26
C CYS A 59 -10.52 -13.17 -18.58
N ASN A 60 -10.10 -13.35 -19.84
CA ASN A 60 -9.13 -14.39 -20.21
C ASN A 60 -7.79 -14.17 -19.52
N TYR A 61 -7.26 -12.95 -19.55
CA TYR A 61 -6.01 -12.57 -18.86
C TYR A 61 -6.06 -12.88 -17.36
N VAL A 62 -7.14 -12.47 -16.67
CA VAL A 62 -7.32 -12.74 -15.23
C VAL A 62 -7.41 -14.25 -14.97
N ARG A 63 -8.19 -14.99 -15.80
CA ARG A 63 -8.31 -16.44 -15.70
C ARG A 63 -6.96 -17.12 -15.85
N ASP A 64 -6.15 -16.71 -16.82
CA ASP A 64 -4.88 -17.35 -17.12
C ASP A 64 -3.86 -17.06 -16.01
N LEU A 65 -3.83 -15.85 -15.46
CA LEU A 65 -3.03 -15.53 -14.27
C LEU A 65 -3.46 -16.35 -13.05
N TRP A 66 -4.77 -16.53 -12.86
CA TRP A 66 -5.30 -17.31 -11.74
C TRP A 66 -4.97 -18.80 -11.83
N LEU A 67 -5.09 -19.38 -13.02
CA LEU A 67 -4.91 -20.80 -13.24
C LEU A 67 -3.45 -21.24 -13.38
N TYR A 68 -2.60 -20.41 -13.98
CA TYR A 68 -1.25 -20.80 -14.39
C TYR A 68 -0.13 -20.06 -13.69
N GLU A 69 -0.45 -19.03 -12.89
CA GLU A 69 0.54 -18.23 -12.18
C GLU A 69 0.26 -18.25 -10.68
N ASN A 70 0.06 -17.08 -10.07
CA ASN A 70 -0.12 -16.95 -8.63
C ASN A 70 -1.45 -16.30 -8.19
N GLY A 71 -2.31 -15.91 -9.12
CA GLY A 71 -3.62 -15.34 -8.83
C GLY A 71 -3.62 -14.04 -8.00
N ARG A 72 -2.51 -13.32 -7.91
CA ARG A 72 -2.41 -12.05 -7.16
C ARG A 72 -3.24 -10.97 -7.83
N LEU A 73 -4.03 -10.25 -7.05
CA LEU A 73 -4.80 -9.10 -7.53
C LEU A 73 -3.87 -8.02 -8.12
N ALA A 74 -2.69 -7.82 -7.55
CA ALA A 74 -1.69 -6.91 -8.07
C ALA A 74 -1.33 -7.22 -9.53
N ASN A 75 -1.04 -8.48 -9.84
CA ASN A 75 -0.67 -8.90 -11.20
C ASN A 75 -1.84 -8.71 -12.19
N MET A 76 -3.08 -8.90 -11.73
CA MET A 76 -4.27 -8.66 -12.56
C MET A 76 -4.41 -7.17 -12.93
N LEU A 77 -3.90 -6.26 -12.10
CA LEU A 77 -3.91 -4.83 -12.35
C LEU A 77 -2.73 -4.34 -13.21
N CYS A 78 -1.67 -5.15 -13.39
CA CYS A 78 -0.47 -4.71 -14.14
C CYS A 78 -0.80 -4.34 -15.58
N ALA A 79 -1.47 -5.20 -16.34
CA ALA A 79 -1.80 -4.90 -17.74
C ALA A 79 -2.68 -3.65 -17.89
N PRO A 80 -3.78 -3.46 -17.13
CA PRO A 80 -4.55 -2.21 -17.17
C PRO A 80 -3.72 -0.97 -16.89
N VAL A 81 -2.80 -1.03 -15.91
CA VAL A 81 -1.96 0.12 -15.55
C VAL A 81 -0.94 0.41 -16.64
N VAL A 82 -0.25 -0.62 -17.15
CA VAL A 82 0.78 -0.46 -18.19
C VAL A 82 0.19 0.00 -19.52
N LEU A 83 -0.96 -0.55 -19.92
CA LEU A 83 -1.52 -0.32 -21.26
C LEU A 83 -2.41 0.92 -21.35
N TRP A 84 -3.20 1.19 -20.32
CA TRP A 84 -4.30 2.15 -20.44
C TRP A 84 -4.19 3.34 -19.49
N MET A 85 -3.37 3.25 -18.45
CA MET A 85 -3.21 4.37 -17.53
C MET A 85 -2.13 5.31 -18.01
N PRO A 86 -2.39 6.62 -18.12
CA PRO A 86 -1.34 7.60 -18.38
C PRO A 86 -0.23 7.49 -17.31
N LYS A 87 1.02 7.43 -17.73
CA LYS A 87 2.16 7.25 -16.83
C LYS A 87 2.20 8.28 -15.70
N LEU A 88 1.83 9.54 -15.98
CA LEU A 88 1.76 10.59 -14.97
C LEU A 88 0.68 10.28 -13.91
N ALA A 89 -0.48 9.75 -14.33
CA ALA A 89 -1.54 9.39 -13.41
C ALA A 89 -1.08 8.25 -12.47
N TRP A 90 -0.43 7.23 -13.01
CA TRP A 90 0.18 6.17 -12.23
C TRP A 90 1.22 6.69 -11.24
N ALA A 91 2.13 7.56 -11.71
CA ALA A 91 3.18 8.14 -10.87
C ALA A 91 2.60 8.92 -9.67
N ILE A 92 1.54 9.69 -9.88
CA ILE A 92 0.86 10.41 -8.80
C ILE A 92 0.16 9.44 -7.84
N ILE A 93 -0.56 8.45 -8.36
CA ILE A 93 -1.25 7.45 -7.53
C ILE A 93 -0.24 6.71 -6.64
N LEU A 94 0.86 6.25 -7.22
CA LEU A 94 1.92 5.55 -6.48
C LEU A 94 2.52 6.44 -5.40
N ALA A 95 2.84 7.69 -5.71
CA ALA A 95 3.39 8.63 -4.74
C ALA A 95 2.42 8.91 -3.58
N VAL A 96 1.12 9.00 -3.85
CA VAL A 96 0.07 9.13 -2.81
C VAL A 96 0.01 7.88 -1.94
N ILE A 97 0.09 6.69 -2.52
CA ILE A 97 0.13 5.42 -1.75
C ILE A 97 1.36 5.39 -0.85
N ILE A 98 2.54 5.73 -1.34
CA ILE A 98 3.78 5.78 -0.57
C ILE A 98 3.68 6.81 0.58
N CYS A 99 3.14 7.99 0.30
CA CYS A 99 2.90 9.00 1.34
C CYS A 99 1.94 8.49 2.43
N ALA A 100 0.87 7.80 2.03
CA ALA A 100 -0.07 7.18 2.94
C ALA A 100 0.57 6.07 3.80
N ILE A 101 1.54 5.32 3.26
CA ILE A 101 2.34 4.35 4.02
C ILE A 101 3.13 5.05 5.12
N TYR A 102 3.85 6.13 4.81
CA TYR A 102 4.62 6.88 5.82
C TYR A 102 3.74 7.49 6.89
N LEU A 103 2.59 8.07 6.50
CA LEU A 103 1.61 8.61 7.45
C LEU A 103 1.03 7.51 8.36
N SER A 104 0.74 6.33 7.79
CA SER A 104 0.22 5.19 8.55
C SER A 104 1.27 4.65 9.52
N ALA A 105 2.52 4.52 9.10
CA ALA A 105 3.62 4.11 9.95
C ALA A 105 3.87 5.12 11.09
N ALA A 106 3.92 6.41 10.77
CA ALA A 106 4.05 7.47 11.77
C ALA A 106 2.88 7.47 12.78
N SER A 107 1.66 7.20 12.30
CA SER A 107 0.47 7.08 13.15
C SER A 107 0.54 5.88 14.09
N LEU A 108 1.08 4.75 13.63
CA LEU A 108 1.29 3.57 14.48
C LEU A 108 2.31 3.83 15.58
N VAL A 109 3.43 4.49 15.24
CA VAL A 109 4.47 4.85 16.22
C VAL A 109 3.92 5.83 17.26
N ASN A 110 3.12 6.81 16.83
CA ASN A 110 2.61 7.86 17.72
C ASN A 110 1.37 7.44 18.54
N GLY A 111 0.76 6.32 18.20
CA GLY A 111 -0.43 5.79 18.86
C GLY A 111 -1.66 6.67 18.68
N SER A 112 -2.19 7.23 19.77
CA SER A 112 -3.40 8.06 19.73
C SER A 112 -3.14 9.56 19.50
N ARG A 113 -1.88 9.98 19.51
CA ARG A 113 -1.50 11.39 19.34
C ARG A 113 -1.48 11.78 17.86
N PRO A 114 -1.71 13.05 17.52
CA PRO A 114 -1.58 13.53 16.14
C PRO A 114 -0.12 13.38 15.66
N VAL A 115 0.07 13.01 14.40
CA VAL A 115 1.40 12.90 13.78
C VAL A 115 2.01 14.29 13.70
N SER A 116 3.23 14.46 14.22
CA SER A 116 3.98 15.70 14.09
C SER A 116 4.79 15.71 12.77
N PRO A 117 5.11 16.90 12.22
CA PRO A 117 5.97 17.01 11.04
C PRO A 117 7.34 16.34 11.23
N LEU A 118 7.94 16.50 12.41
CA LEU A 118 9.25 15.90 12.74
C LEU A 118 9.16 14.36 12.72
N LEU A 119 8.09 13.77 13.28
CA LEU A 119 7.91 12.33 13.27
C LEU A 119 7.73 11.80 11.84
N LEU A 120 6.94 12.47 11.01
CA LEU A 120 6.76 12.08 9.60
C LEU A 120 8.10 12.13 8.85
N MET A 121 8.87 13.21 9.00
CA MET A 121 10.23 13.31 8.45
C MET A 121 11.15 12.19 8.93
N SER A 122 11.14 11.90 10.22
CA SER A 122 11.98 10.84 10.79
C SER A 122 11.64 9.47 10.21
N VAL A 123 10.35 9.14 10.10
CA VAL A 123 9.88 7.89 9.48
C VAL A 123 10.31 7.83 8.01
N TRP A 124 10.13 8.92 7.27
CA TRP A 124 10.53 8.98 5.87
C TRP A 124 12.04 8.77 5.68
N ILE A 125 12.88 9.47 6.45
CA ILE A 125 14.33 9.34 6.40
C ILE A 125 14.76 7.92 6.81
N CYS A 126 14.20 7.36 7.89
CA CYS A 126 14.51 5.99 8.31
C CYS A 126 14.16 4.97 7.22
N CYS A 127 13.01 5.10 6.56
CA CYS A 127 12.64 4.22 5.46
C CYS A 127 13.61 4.34 4.28
N ILE A 128 14.03 5.55 3.92
CA ILE A 128 15.03 5.76 2.86
C ILE A 128 16.37 5.11 3.22
N LEU A 129 16.83 5.26 4.45
CA LEU A 129 18.12 4.72 4.89
C LEU A 129 18.12 3.19 5.04
N LEU A 130 16.97 2.60 5.34
CA LEU A 130 16.81 1.15 5.50
C LEU A 130 16.64 0.40 4.18
N LEU A 131 16.18 1.09 3.12
CA LEU A 131 16.02 0.47 1.80
C LEU A 131 17.36 0.46 1.06
N PRO A 132 17.80 -0.69 0.54
CA PRO A 132 18.97 -0.78 -0.32
C PRO A 132 18.78 0.08 -1.57
N TRP A 133 19.72 0.98 -1.84
CA TRP A 133 19.62 1.94 -2.96
C TRP A 133 19.49 1.29 -4.33
N HIS A 134 20.08 0.10 -4.53
CA HIS A 134 19.97 -0.64 -5.77
C HIS A 134 18.58 -1.23 -6.01
N ASP A 135 17.76 -1.39 -4.98
CA ASP A 135 16.41 -1.92 -5.11
C ASP A 135 15.37 -0.82 -5.39
N TYR A 136 15.74 0.46 -5.26
CA TYR A 136 14.81 1.57 -5.49
C TYR A 136 14.28 1.60 -6.92
N SER A 137 15.12 1.33 -7.92
CA SER A 137 14.68 1.27 -9.31
C SER A 137 13.68 0.14 -9.52
N SER A 138 13.95 -1.03 -8.96
CA SER A 138 13.05 -2.18 -9.03
C SER A 138 11.71 -1.91 -8.37
N LEU A 139 11.69 -1.27 -7.19
CA LEU A 139 10.46 -0.93 -6.48
C LEU A 139 9.58 0.08 -7.22
N MET A 140 10.13 0.85 -8.18
CA MET A 140 9.36 1.80 -8.99
C MET A 140 8.79 1.17 -10.27
N LEU A 141 9.16 -0.07 -10.62
CA LEU A 141 8.51 -0.82 -11.68
C LEU A 141 7.03 -1.02 -11.36
N ILE A 142 6.19 -1.00 -12.37
CA ILE A 142 4.73 -1.04 -12.15
C ILE A 142 4.32 -2.34 -11.46
N ASP A 143 4.88 -3.47 -11.90
CA ASP A 143 4.61 -4.77 -11.28
C ASP A 143 5.01 -4.80 -9.81
N TYR A 144 6.25 -4.47 -9.49
CA TYR A 144 6.71 -4.44 -8.10
C TYR A 144 5.94 -3.42 -7.26
N ALA A 145 5.71 -2.23 -7.81
CA ALA A 145 4.98 -1.19 -7.10
C ALA A 145 3.55 -1.62 -6.76
N LEU A 146 2.84 -2.28 -7.68
CA LEU A 146 1.50 -2.83 -7.46
C LEU A 146 1.50 -3.97 -6.44
N ASN A 147 2.51 -4.83 -6.46
CA ASN A 147 2.60 -5.96 -5.54
C ASN A 147 2.90 -5.51 -4.10
N TYR A 148 3.80 -4.55 -3.91
CA TYR A 148 4.33 -4.25 -2.58
C TYR A 148 3.69 -3.04 -1.90
N PHE A 149 3.48 -1.91 -2.58
CA PHE A 149 3.01 -0.70 -1.90
C PHE A 149 1.55 -0.76 -1.46
N PRO A 150 0.58 -1.17 -2.29
CA PRO A 150 -0.80 -1.34 -1.82
C PRO A 150 -0.91 -2.37 -0.69
N SER A 151 -0.20 -3.50 -0.80
CA SER A 151 -0.17 -4.55 0.23
C SER A 151 0.38 -4.03 1.55
N THR A 152 1.46 -3.24 1.52
CA THR A 152 2.03 -2.59 2.69
C THR A 152 1.02 -1.63 3.33
N LEU A 153 0.37 -0.78 2.54
CA LEU A 153 -0.62 0.17 3.04
C LEU A 153 -1.80 -0.53 3.69
N LEU A 154 -2.34 -1.58 3.04
CA LEU A 154 -3.45 -2.38 3.56
C LEU A 154 -3.05 -3.10 4.87
N THR A 155 -1.83 -3.63 4.94
CA THR A 155 -1.27 -4.26 6.15
C THR A 155 -1.21 -3.26 7.30
N LEU A 156 -0.60 -2.09 7.09
CA LEU A 156 -0.50 -1.05 8.12
C LEU A 156 -1.87 -0.55 8.57
N ALA A 157 -2.82 -0.37 7.64
CA ALA A 157 -4.19 0.01 7.95
C ALA A 157 -4.89 -1.04 8.82
N THR A 158 -4.70 -2.33 8.53
CA THR A 158 -5.27 -3.44 9.30
C THR A 158 -4.67 -3.49 10.71
N ILE A 159 -3.34 -3.38 10.84
CA ILE A 159 -2.64 -3.35 12.13
C ILE A 159 -3.12 -2.14 12.95
N TRP A 160 -3.20 -0.96 12.35
CA TRP A 160 -3.69 0.24 13.02
C TRP A 160 -5.12 0.08 13.52
N ALA A 161 -6.01 -0.49 12.68
CA ALA A 161 -7.38 -0.73 13.06
C ALA A 161 -7.50 -1.75 14.22
N ALA A 162 -6.75 -2.86 14.16
CA ALA A 162 -6.68 -3.86 15.22
C ALA A 162 -6.16 -3.25 16.54
N TYR A 163 -5.11 -2.43 16.47
CA TYR A 163 -4.58 -1.68 17.61
C TYR A 163 -5.64 -0.78 18.25
N ARG A 164 -6.43 -0.06 17.44
CA ARG A 164 -7.50 0.85 17.90
C ARG A 164 -8.67 0.09 18.54
N ILE A 165 -9.10 -1.02 17.94
CA ILE A 165 -10.13 -1.90 18.51
C ILE A 165 -9.69 -2.38 19.86
N GLY A 166 -8.52 -2.92 19.94
CA GLY A 166 -8.01 -3.44 21.14
C GLY A 166 -7.71 -2.38 22.22
N SER A 167 -7.56 -1.07 21.89
CA SER A 167 -7.48 0.04 22.86
C SER A 167 -8.86 0.43 23.41
N GLY A 168 -9.89 -0.42 23.25
CA GLY A 168 -11.25 -0.19 23.75
C GLY A 168 -12.10 0.73 22.89
N ARG A 169 -11.64 1.16 21.71
CA ARG A 169 -12.46 1.91 20.78
C ARG A 169 -13.51 1.01 20.14
N ARG A 170 -14.77 1.31 20.41
CA ARG A 170 -15.88 0.67 19.70
C ARG A 170 -16.11 1.35 18.36
N PHE A 171 -16.15 0.59 17.29
CA PHE A 171 -16.55 1.07 15.97
C PHE A 171 -18.01 0.71 15.68
N ARG A 172 -18.67 1.44 14.80
CA ARG A 172 -19.96 1.02 14.24
C ARG A 172 -19.73 -0.24 13.39
N ASN A 173 -20.73 -1.13 13.32
CA ASN A 173 -20.65 -2.41 12.60
C ASN A 173 -20.09 -2.30 11.18
N ALA A 174 -20.49 -1.27 10.44
CA ALA A 174 -19.96 -1.01 9.09
C ALA A 174 -18.44 -0.82 9.05
N ARG A 175 -17.83 -0.28 10.11
CA ARG A 175 -16.36 -0.14 10.18
C ARG A 175 -15.66 -1.46 10.46
N TYR A 176 -16.27 -2.35 11.22
CA TYR A 176 -15.74 -3.70 11.40
C TYR A 176 -15.75 -4.47 10.09
N CYS A 177 -16.85 -4.42 9.33
CA CYS A 177 -16.92 -5.02 8.00
C CYS A 177 -15.84 -4.47 7.07
N LEU A 178 -15.61 -3.16 7.08
CA LEU A 178 -14.55 -2.53 6.29
C LEU A 178 -13.15 -3.03 6.70
N ILE A 179 -12.87 -3.16 8.00
CA ILE A 179 -11.59 -3.65 8.50
C ILE A 179 -11.35 -5.10 8.06
N ILE A 180 -12.37 -5.95 8.17
CA ILE A 180 -12.29 -7.35 7.70
C ILE A 180 -12.04 -7.39 6.19
N PHE A 181 -12.74 -6.55 5.42
CA PHE A 181 -12.55 -6.46 3.98
C PHE A 181 -11.13 -6.00 3.60
N VAL A 182 -10.59 -4.99 4.29
CA VAL A 182 -9.21 -4.51 4.09
C VAL A 182 -8.20 -5.60 4.43
N ALA A 183 -8.40 -6.33 5.53
CA ALA A 183 -7.55 -7.46 5.91
C ALA A 183 -7.58 -8.59 4.86
N PHE A 184 -8.77 -8.91 4.33
CA PHE A 184 -8.92 -9.86 3.23
C PHE A 184 -8.18 -9.40 1.97
N LEU A 185 -8.34 -8.13 1.57
CA LEU A 185 -7.63 -7.57 0.42
C LEU A 185 -6.11 -7.66 0.57
N THR A 186 -5.57 -7.49 1.78
CA THR A 186 -4.12 -7.62 2.01
C THR A 186 -3.60 -8.98 1.53
N GLY A 187 -4.31 -10.06 1.87
CA GLY A 187 -3.94 -11.41 1.46
C GLY A 187 -4.12 -11.69 -0.04
N VAL A 188 -5.14 -11.07 -0.65
CA VAL A 188 -5.43 -11.24 -2.08
C VAL A 188 -4.47 -10.43 -2.97
N PHE A 189 -3.99 -9.28 -2.48
CA PHE A 189 -3.01 -8.48 -3.22
C PHE A 189 -1.66 -9.18 -3.32
N HIS A 190 -1.15 -9.70 -2.19
CA HIS A 190 0.13 -10.39 -2.17
C HIS A 190 0.20 -11.32 -0.94
N GLU A 191 0.31 -12.62 -1.19
CA GLU A 191 0.30 -13.66 -0.14
C GLU A 191 1.43 -13.51 0.88
N GLY A 192 2.59 -12.97 0.47
CA GLY A 192 3.72 -12.72 1.36
C GLY A 192 3.43 -11.76 2.52
N PHE A 193 2.39 -10.93 2.41
CA PHE A 193 1.96 -10.04 3.50
C PHE A 193 0.99 -10.70 4.47
N SER A 194 0.37 -11.81 4.12
CA SER A 194 -0.58 -12.52 4.96
C SER A 194 0.06 -13.05 6.24
N MET A 195 1.24 -13.65 6.13
CA MET A 195 1.94 -14.24 7.29
C MET A 195 2.42 -13.18 8.30
N PRO A 196 3.13 -12.11 7.90
CA PRO A 196 3.47 -11.02 8.81
C PRO A 196 2.24 -10.37 9.45
N LEU A 197 1.14 -10.22 8.71
CA LEU A 197 -0.10 -9.66 9.24
C LEU A 197 -0.70 -10.57 10.31
N LEU A 198 -0.80 -11.88 10.06
CA LEU A 198 -1.28 -12.86 11.03
C LEU A 198 -0.41 -12.88 12.29
N ALA A 199 0.92 -12.83 12.14
CA ALA A 199 1.84 -12.74 13.26
C ALA A 199 1.60 -11.47 14.09
N ALA A 200 1.51 -10.30 13.45
CA ALA A 200 1.23 -9.03 14.13
C ALA A 200 -0.12 -9.04 14.87
N LEU A 201 -1.18 -9.55 14.24
CA LEU A 201 -2.51 -9.66 14.85
C LEU A 201 -2.51 -10.63 16.03
N SER A 202 -1.78 -11.74 15.92
CA SER A 202 -1.62 -12.72 17.02
C SER A 202 -0.89 -12.11 18.23
N VAL A 203 0.17 -11.35 18.00
CA VAL A 203 0.88 -10.62 19.07
C VAL A 203 -0.04 -9.61 19.74
N ILE A 204 -0.79 -8.81 18.96
CA ILE A 204 -1.75 -7.84 19.48
C ILE A 204 -2.83 -8.55 20.33
N ALA A 205 -3.35 -9.67 19.88
CA ALA A 205 -4.35 -10.44 20.61
C ALA A 205 -3.79 -11.03 21.91
N ALA A 206 -2.58 -11.62 21.87
CA ALA A 206 -1.93 -12.22 23.02
C ALA A 206 -1.60 -11.17 24.10
N THR A 207 -0.96 -10.07 23.73
CA THR A 207 -0.57 -9.01 24.68
C THR A 207 -1.78 -8.40 25.40
N ARG A 208 -2.95 -8.37 24.74
CA ARG A 208 -4.18 -7.84 25.33
C ARG A 208 -4.87 -8.82 26.25
N ARG A 209 -4.82 -10.13 25.95
CA ARG A 209 -5.35 -11.18 26.83
C ARG A 209 -4.62 -11.18 28.17
N PHE A 210 -3.34 -10.84 28.18
CA PHE A 210 -2.53 -10.72 29.43
C PHE A 210 -2.69 -9.37 30.13
N SER A 211 -3.21 -8.33 29.45
CA SER A 211 -3.36 -6.98 30.01
C SER A 211 -4.73 -6.71 30.64
N MET A 212 -5.66 -7.68 30.63
CA MET A 212 -6.97 -7.58 31.28
C MET A 212 -6.93 -8.32 32.64
N PRO A 213 -6.62 -7.69 33.75
CA PRO A 213 -6.78 -8.31 35.06
C PRO A 213 -8.28 -8.33 35.40
N GLY A 214 -8.85 -9.51 35.51
CA GLY A 214 -10.06 -9.71 36.29
C GLY A 214 -11.42 -9.64 35.58
N GLN A 215 -11.55 -10.12 34.35
CA GLN A 215 -12.84 -10.50 33.78
C GLN A 215 -12.83 -11.99 33.41
N TRP A 216 -13.03 -12.82 34.43
CA TRP A 216 -13.45 -14.21 34.34
C TRP A 216 -14.83 -14.34 34.94
#